data_533c7302685832ead2e7c6d2e25ca0a6
#
_entry.id   533c7302685832ead2e7c6d2e25ca0a6
#
_cell.length_a   1.000
_cell.length_b   1.000
_cell.length_c   1.000
_cell.angle_alpha   90.00
_cell.angle_beta   90.00
_cell.angle_gamma   90.00
#
_symmetry.space_group_name_H-M   'P 1'
#
loop_
_entity.id
_entity.type
_entity.pdbx_description
1 polymer ?
#
loop_
_entity_poly.entity_id
_entity_poly.type
_entity_poly.pdbx_seq_one_letter_code
_entity_poly.pdbx_strand_id
1 'polypeptide(L)'
;MMIRPKMGFIVFGVHKDGLKDPLGVPFINQKIIDESKAAIEAKGVELVENEIVVAYKHEAREALARLKHDDSVDGVILFSGTWVWASEIVAAVRDFERAGKGVIIWTVPGSQGWRLVGTLALGASFKEIGMKYRSVYGSDNDTVEKVACFSRACALRNKLNMTTIGAFGGRGMGLTCGCADPSQFMREFGVDIDSRDSMDILKAAEEVTEEEIQDVKENLIKPYFQEMPPDDGCTERSIRLYLAVKKVIEKEKFDMYVIQSFPGLAEEYAASCFTQSMMLQQGIPTATLCDYNNVLTVFLLSNLTPDPVYYGDFQCIDKEKKVVKVIGDGACAPSLAGPDKARFAHHGLPTEGSAGGLSVEAVLKPGKVVMGRIGRDNGMFEMILHRGQVYTPDPDDLKDQRTESGMWFWPHAFIKMDVDYDYGVQVWDSEYITLAYGDEEMYGTLKEFCYLTDIKLIEM
;
A
#
# COMPACT_ATOMS: atom_id res chain seq x y z
N MET A 1 4.96 -6.36 -8.01
CA MET A 1 3.88 -7.21 -8.58
C MET A 1 2.61 -6.92 -7.80
N MET A 2 1.53 -6.50 -8.46
CA MET A 2 0.25 -6.21 -7.79
C MET A 2 -0.25 -7.41 -6.99
N ILE A 3 -0.87 -7.12 -5.86
CA ILE A 3 -1.41 -8.13 -4.96
C ILE A 3 -2.54 -8.91 -5.64
N ARG A 4 -2.58 -10.22 -5.44
CA ARG A 4 -3.64 -11.12 -5.93
C ARG A 4 -4.25 -11.83 -4.73
N PRO A 5 -5.45 -11.41 -4.30
CA PRO A 5 -6.10 -12.02 -3.16
C PRO A 5 -6.59 -13.44 -3.47
N LYS A 6 -6.45 -14.33 -2.48
CA LYS A 6 -6.97 -15.69 -2.53
C LYS A 6 -7.95 -15.91 -1.39
N MET A 7 -9.21 -16.14 -1.72
CA MET A 7 -10.30 -16.19 -0.75
C MET A 7 -10.98 -17.55 -0.76
N GLY A 8 -11.24 -18.10 0.41
CA GLY A 8 -12.18 -19.20 0.54
C GLY A 8 -13.59 -18.76 0.10
N PHE A 9 -14.30 -19.57 -0.67
CA PHE A 9 -15.68 -19.31 -1.04
C PHE A 9 -16.58 -20.41 -0.48
N ILE A 10 -17.39 -20.07 0.52
CA ILE A 10 -18.26 -21.02 1.21
C ILE A 10 -19.72 -20.58 1.05
N VAL A 11 -20.51 -21.41 0.40
CA VAL A 11 -21.97 -21.25 0.36
C VAL A 11 -22.56 -21.87 1.62
N PHE A 12 -23.36 -21.11 2.35
CA PHE A 12 -24.05 -21.63 3.54
C PHE A 12 -25.57 -21.58 3.40
N GLY A 13 -26.28 -22.52 4.05
CA GLY A 13 -27.74 -22.55 4.07
C GLY A 13 -28.31 -23.86 4.59
N VAL A 14 -29.45 -23.83 5.28
CA VAL A 14 -30.11 -25.04 5.80
C VAL A 14 -30.75 -25.87 4.70
N HIS A 15 -31.17 -25.22 3.60
CA HIS A 15 -31.70 -25.90 2.45
C HIS A 15 -30.57 -26.24 1.48
N LYS A 16 -30.26 -27.53 1.40
CA LYS A 16 -29.26 -28.07 0.47
C LYS A 16 -29.84 -28.24 -0.94
N ASP A 17 -28.99 -28.63 -1.86
CA ASP A 17 -29.36 -28.85 -3.25
C ASP A 17 -30.61 -29.76 -3.43
N GLY A 18 -31.44 -29.39 -4.40
CA GLY A 18 -32.64 -30.15 -4.78
C GLY A 18 -33.92 -29.73 -4.07
N LEU A 19 -33.84 -28.94 -2.98
CA LEU A 19 -35.05 -28.39 -2.35
C LEU A 19 -35.56 -27.17 -3.13
N LYS A 20 -36.89 -27.12 -3.27
CA LYS A 20 -37.60 -26.05 -3.99
C LYS A 20 -38.72 -25.47 -3.10
N ASP A 21 -39.03 -24.20 -3.35
CA ASP A 21 -40.19 -23.55 -2.77
C ASP A 21 -41.51 -24.11 -3.38
N PRO A 22 -42.70 -23.72 -2.86
CA PRO A 22 -43.99 -24.15 -3.41
C PRO A 22 -44.22 -23.78 -4.88
N LEU A 23 -43.48 -22.83 -5.44
CA LEU A 23 -43.53 -22.41 -6.83
C LEU A 23 -42.54 -23.18 -7.72
N GLY A 24 -41.78 -24.11 -7.15
CA GLY A 24 -40.78 -24.91 -7.85
C GLY A 24 -39.43 -24.22 -8.04
N VAL A 25 -39.19 -23.07 -7.40
CA VAL A 25 -37.91 -22.33 -7.48
C VAL A 25 -36.92 -22.96 -6.50
N PRO A 26 -35.70 -23.31 -6.92
CA PRO A 26 -34.67 -23.82 -6.01
C PRO A 26 -34.32 -22.80 -4.91
N PHE A 27 -34.24 -23.26 -3.66
CA PHE A 27 -33.75 -22.41 -2.55
C PHE A 27 -32.31 -22.01 -2.76
N ILE A 28 -31.44 -22.95 -3.17
CA ILE A 28 -30.09 -22.67 -3.63
C ILE A 28 -30.11 -22.47 -5.14
N ASN A 29 -29.77 -21.29 -5.58
CA ASN A 29 -29.73 -20.94 -7.00
C ASN A 29 -28.29 -21.02 -7.52
N GLN A 30 -27.92 -22.13 -8.14
CA GLN A 30 -26.57 -22.37 -8.64
C GLN A 30 -26.13 -21.31 -9.65
N LYS A 31 -27.06 -20.86 -10.53
CA LYS A 31 -26.74 -19.80 -11.51
C LYS A 31 -26.27 -18.51 -10.85
N ILE A 32 -26.94 -18.07 -9.75
CA ILE A 32 -26.54 -16.87 -9.02
C ILE A 32 -25.16 -17.07 -8.37
N ILE A 33 -24.88 -18.27 -7.84
CA ILE A 33 -23.59 -18.59 -7.25
C ILE A 33 -22.49 -18.51 -8.33
N ASP A 34 -22.70 -19.13 -9.48
CA ASP A 34 -21.72 -19.17 -10.57
C ASP A 34 -21.47 -17.76 -11.15
N GLU A 35 -22.54 -16.97 -11.35
CA GLU A 35 -22.41 -15.57 -11.79
C GLU A 35 -21.65 -14.73 -10.77
N SER A 36 -21.87 -14.92 -9.47
CA SER A 36 -21.18 -14.19 -8.41
C SER A 36 -19.69 -14.57 -8.33
N LYS A 37 -19.37 -15.87 -8.46
CA LYS A 37 -17.98 -16.33 -8.56
C LYS A 37 -17.28 -15.71 -9.75
N ALA A 38 -17.85 -15.84 -10.95
CA ALA A 38 -17.28 -15.29 -12.17
C ALA A 38 -17.08 -13.77 -12.07
N ALA A 39 -18.01 -13.04 -11.43
CA ALA A 39 -17.89 -11.60 -11.26
C ALA A 39 -16.71 -11.21 -10.34
N ILE A 40 -16.50 -11.93 -9.25
CA ILE A 40 -15.39 -11.63 -8.33
C ILE A 40 -14.03 -12.10 -8.86
N GLU A 41 -13.99 -13.22 -9.58
CA GLU A 41 -12.78 -13.68 -10.28
C GLU A 41 -12.35 -12.71 -11.38
N ALA A 42 -13.32 -12.10 -12.08
CA ALA A 42 -13.04 -11.04 -13.06
C ALA A 42 -12.39 -9.79 -12.44
N LYS A 43 -12.52 -9.60 -11.11
CA LYS A 43 -11.84 -8.57 -10.33
C LYS A 43 -10.45 -9.00 -9.81
N GLY A 44 -9.96 -10.16 -10.23
CA GLY A 44 -8.65 -10.68 -9.89
C GLY A 44 -8.55 -11.39 -8.53
N VAL A 45 -9.68 -11.79 -7.96
CA VAL A 45 -9.74 -12.60 -6.72
C VAL A 45 -9.71 -14.09 -7.09
N GLU A 46 -8.72 -14.82 -6.61
CA GLU A 46 -8.67 -16.28 -6.71
C GLU A 46 -9.58 -16.91 -5.67
N LEU A 47 -10.39 -17.89 -6.07
CA LEU A 47 -11.30 -18.57 -5.16
C LEU A 47 -10.84 -19.99 -4.83
N VAL A 48 -10.86 -20.32 -3.53
CA VAL A 48 -10.75 -21.69 -3.02
C VAL A 48 -12.16 -22.15 -2.64
N GLU A 49 -12.75 -22.94 -3.51
CA GLU A 49 -14.15 -23.35 -3.36
C GLU A 49 -14.33 -24.44 -2.31
N ASN A 50 -15.49 -24.42 -1.66
CA ASN A 50 -16.01 -25.54 -0.88
C ASN A 50 -17.03 -26.29 -1.72
N GLU A 51 -16.86 -27.61 -1.86
CA GLU A 51 -17.67 -28.43 -2.76
C GLU A 51 -19.13 -28.58 -2.30
N ILE A 52 -19.39 -28.40 -1.02
CA ILE A 52 -20.73 -28.58 -0.44
C ILE A 52 -21.29 -27.29 0.12
N VAL A 53 -22.62 -27.18 0.11
CA VAL A 53 -23.32 -26.16 0.90
C VAL A 53 -23.22 -26.50 2.37
N VAL A 54 -22.71 -25.57 3.16
CA VAL A 54 -22.52 -25.74 4.61
C VAL A 54 -23.84 -25.45 5.33
N ALA A 55 -24.38 -26.46 6.01
CA ALA A 55 -25.61 -26.37 6.79
C ALA A 55 -25.42 -26.72 8.27
N TYR A 56 -24.42 -27.53 8.57
CA TYR A 56 -24.21 -28.11 9.90
C TYR A 56 -22.86 -27.73 10.49
N LYS A 57 -22.78 -27.74 11.81
CA LYS A 57 -21.60 -27.33 12.59
C LYS A 57 -20.33 -28.10 12.21
N HIS A 58 -20.42 -29.41 11.96
CA HIS A 58 -19.28 -30.20 11.56
C HIS A 58 -18.77 -29.83 10.18
N GLU A 59 -19.66 -29.56 9.22
CA GLU A 59 -19.33 -29.10 7.87
C GLU A 59 -18.61 -27.73 7.91
N ALA A 60 -19.15 -26.79 8.71
CA ALA A 60 -18.54 -25.47 8.91
C ALA A 60 -17.13 -25.59 9.51
N ARG A 61 -16.95 -26.46 10.50
CA ARG A 61 -15.64 -26.69 11.13
C ARG A 61 -14.64 -27.27 10.15
N GLU A 62 -15.02 -28.27 9.38
CA GLU A 62 -14.16 -28.92 8.40
C GLU A 62 -13.73 -27.93 7.28
N ALA A 63 -14.69 -27.24 6.66
CA ALA A 63 -14.42 -26.31 5.59
C ALA A 63 -13.51 -25.15 6.04
N LEU A 64 -13.81 -24.52 7.19
CA LEU A 64 -13.02 -23.40 7.70
C LEU A 64 -11.68 -23.83 8.27
N ALA A 65 -11.56 -25.02 8.88
CA ALA A 65 -10.28 -25.54 9.34
C ALA A 65 -9.31 -25.75 8.17
N ARG A 66 -9.80 -26.31 7.05
CA ARG A 66 -8.98 -26.48 5.83
C ARG A 66 -8.44 -25.14 5.34
N LEU A 67 -9.30 -24.12 5.21
CA LEU A 67 -8.90 -22.78 4.76
C LEU A 67 -8.00 -22.05 5.77
N LYS A 68 -8.21 -22.27 7.06
CA LYS A 68 -7.41 -21.68 8.13
C LYS A 68 -5.95 -22.13 8.08
N HIS A 69 -5.71 -23.40 7.78
CA HIS A 69 -4.38 -24.01 7.71
C HIS A 69 -3.70 -23.85 6.33
N ASP A 70 -4.34 -23.22 5.38
CA ASP A 70 -3.73 -22.83 4.10
C ASP A 70 -3.21 -21.41 4.22
N ASP A 71 -1.89 -21.24 4.37
CA ASP A 71 -1.23 -19.94 4.52
C ASP A 71 -1.40 -19.06 3.29
N SER A 72 -1.73 -19.63 2.14
CA SER A 72 -2.00 -18.87 0.91
C SER A 72 -3.40 -18.24 0.87
N VAL A 73 -4.32 -18.64 1.75
CA VAL A 73 -5.68 -18.10 1.82
C VAL A 73 -5.71 -16.85 2.69
N ASP A 74 -6.20 -15.74 2.15
CA ASP A 74 -6.22 -14.43 2.81
C ASP A 74 -7.45 -14.20 3.69
N GLY A 75 -8.56 -14.83 3.35
CA GLY A 75 -9.83 -14.67 4.04
C GLY A 75 -10.91 -15.60 3.49
N VAL A 76 -12.15 -15.36 3.89
CA VAL A 76 -13.31 -16.14 3.44
C VAL A 76 -14.47 -15.24 3.02
N ILE A 77 -15.08 -15.57 1.87
CA ILE A 77 -16.37 -15.07 1.41
C ILE A 77 -17.42 -16.09 1.86
N LEU A 78 -18.24 -15.72 2.83
CA LEU A 78 -19.40 -16.46 3.26
C LEU A 78 -20.58 -16.06 2.38
N PHE A 79 -20.87 -16.87 1.36
CA PHE A 79 -21.96 -16.59 0.42
C PHE A 79 -23.29 -17.11 0.96
N SER A 80 -24.28 -16.22 1.07
CA SER A 80 -25.59 -16.57 1.60
C SER A 80 -26.43 -17.29 0.55
N GLY A 81 -26.42 -18.61 0.58
CA GLY A 81 -27.31 -19.44 -0.26
C GLY A 81 -28.75 -19.43 0.23
N THR A 82 -28.95 -19.71 1.52
CA THR A 82 -30.22 -19.58 2.25
C THR A 82 -29.99 -19.18 3.70
N TRP A 83 -31.02 -19.04 4.49
CA TRP A 83 -30.90 -18.90 5.94
C TRP A 83 -30.18 -20.11 6.56
N VAL A 84 -29.39 -19.85 7.60
CA VAL A 84 -28.72 -20.87 8.43
C VAL A 84 -28.81 -20.47 9.89
N TRP A 85 -28.83 -21.41 10.78
CA TRP A 85 -28.76 -21.10 12.22
C TRP A 85 -27.35 -20.66 12.60
N ALA A 86 -27.28 -19.54 13.32
CA ALA A 86 -25.99 -18.98 13.76
C ALA A 86 -25.17 -19.99 14.59
N SER A 87 -25.83 -20.84 15.38
CA SER A 87 -25.17 -21.91 16.16
C SER A 87 -24.37 -22.89 15.32
N GLU A 88 -24.69 -23.04 14.03
CA GLU A 88 -24.00 -23.97 13.15
C GLU A 88 -22.66 -23.39 12.63
N ILE A 89 -22.56 -22.07 12.51
CA ILE A 89 -21.46 -21.43 11.79
C ILE A 89 -20.56 -20.57 12.68
N VAL A 90 -21.13 -19.81 13.63
CA VAL A 90 -20.41 -18.75 14.39
C VAL A 90 -19.11 -19.25 15.01
N ALA A 91 -19.10 -20.41 15.66
CA ALA A 91 -17.92 -20.89 16.35
C ALA A 91 -16.74 -21.22 15.40
N ALA A 92 -17.05 -21.75 14.22
CA ALA A 92 -16.03 -22.06 13.22
C ALA A 92 -15.47 -20.81 12.55
N VAL A 93 -16.35 -19.84 12.23
CA VAL A 93 -15.93 -18.56 11.64
C VAL A 93 -15.09 -17.73 12.64
N ARG A 94 -15.46 -17.73 13.93
CA ARG A 94 -14.67 -17.08 14.97
C ARG A 94 -13.27 -17.67 15.10
N ASP A 95 -13.14 -18.98 15.01
CA ASP A 95 -11.83 -19.65 15.05
C ASP A 95 -10.97 -19.31 13.82
N PHE A 96 -11.61 -19.17 12.67
CA PHE A 96 -10.96 -18.73 11.42
C PHE A 96 -10.49 -17.26 11.51
N GLU A 97 -11.35 -16.36 11.97
CA GLU A 97 -11.03 -14.93 12.12
C GLU A 97 -9.89 -14.70 13.12
N ARG A 98 -9.87 -15.44 14.24
CA ARG A 98 -8.79 -15.38 15.24
C ARG A 98 -7.43 -15.83 14.74
N ALA A 99 -7.40 -16.57 13.65
CA ALA A 99 -6.15 -16.88 12.95
C ALA A 99 -5.64 -15.69 12.08
N GLY A 100 -6.24 -14.53 12.22
CA GLY A 100 -5.86 -13.32 11.47
C GLY A 100 -6.41 -13.27 10.06
N LYS A 101 -7.42 -14.09 9.70
CA LYS A 101 -7.98 -14.15 8.34
C LYS A 101 -9.27 -13.34 8.24
N GLY A 102 -9.47 -12.62 7.11
CA GLY A 102 -10.63 -11.76 6.92
C GLY A 102 -11.93 -12.52 6.66
N VAL A 103 -13.05 -11.94 7.09
CA VAL A 103 -14.39 -12.53 6.90
C VAL A 103 -15.32 -11.50 6.28
N ILE A 104 -15.93 -11.86 5.14
CA ILE A 104 -17.00 -11.08 4.51
C ILE A 104 -18.20 -11.96 4.21
N ILE A 105 -19.41 -11.46 4.54
CA ILE A 105 -20.67 -12.11 4.18
C ILE A 105 -21.19 -11.43 2.91
N TRP A 106 -21.44 -12.23 1.88
CA TRP A 106 -22.00 -11.75 0.62
C TRP A 106 -23.40 -12.29 0.40
N THR A 107 -24.37 -11.39 0.31
CA THR A 107 -25.78 -11.71 0.11
C THR A 107 -26.28 -11.07 -1.17
N VAL A 108 -26.79 -11.90 -2.07
CA VAL A 108 -27.42 -11.45 -3.32
C VAL A 108 -28.92 -11.25 -3.11
N PRO A 109 -29.56 -10.22 -3.72
CA PRO A 109 -30.98 -9.97 -3.61
C PRO A 109 -31.84 -11.18 -3.97
N GLY A 110 -32.97 -11.31 -3.30
CA GLY A 110 -33.97 -12.40 -3.48
C GLY A 110 -34.59 -12.81 -2.16
N SER A 111 -35.86 -13.18 -2.18
CA SER A 111 -36.63 -13.59 -1.00
C SER A 111 -36.51 -15.08 -0.69
N GLN A 112 -36.13 -15.90 -1.67
CA GLN A 112 -36.02 -17.34 -1.51
C GLN A 112 -34.96 -17.68 -0.45
N GLY A 113 -35.31 -18.66 0.40
CA GLY A 113 -34.42 -19.17 1.42
C GLY A 113 -34.03 -18.18 2.51
N TRP A 114 -34.67 -17.02 2.58
CA TRP A 114 -34.51 -16.03 3.67
C TRP A 114 -33.04 -15.55 3.85
N ARG A 115 -32.33 -15.37 2.74
CA ARG A 115 -30.88 -15.06 2.71
C ARG A 115 -30.52 -13.84 3.57
N LEU A 116 -31.23 -12.72 3.39
CA LEU A 116 -30.97 -11.50 4.14
C LEU A 116 -31.23 -11.69 5.64
N VAL A 117 -32.30 -12.40 6.02
CA VAL A 117 -32.60 -12.72 7.42
C VAL A 117 -31.43 -13.50 8.06
N GLY A 118 -30.95 -14.52 7.35
CA GLY A 118 -29.81 -15.33 7.80
C GLY A 118 -28.53 -14.50 7.96
N THR A 119 -28.24 -13.65 6.99
CA THR A 119 -27.09 -12.75 7.00
C THR A 119 -27.13 -11.78 8.18
N LEU A 120 -28.28 -11.15 8.44
CA LEU A 120 -28.43 -10.20 9.54
C LEU A 120 -28.34 -10.89 10.91
N ALA A 121 -28.93 -12.07 11.05
CA ALA A 121 -28.83 -12.85 12.29
C ALA A 121 -27.40 -13.33 12.57
N LEU A 122 -26.70 -13.77 11.51
CA LEU A 122 -25.28 -14.16 11.60
C LEU A 122 -24.40 -12.97 11.95
N GLY A 123 -24.58 -11.85 11.26
CA GLY A 123 -23.85 -10.62 11.52
C GLY A 123 -24.09 -10.07 12.93
N ALA A 124 -25.32 -10.10 13.43
CA ALA A 124 -25.63 -9.73 14.82
C ALA A 124 -24.87 -10.62 15.82
N SER A 125 -24.78 -11.93 15.55
CA SER A 125 -24.03 -12.86 16.39
C SER A 125 -22.53 -12.59 16.36
N PHE A 126 -21.95 -12.25 15.22
CA PHE A 126 -20.54 -11.86 15.10
C PHE A 126 -20.26 -10.57 15.87
N LYS A 127 -21.13 -9.58 15.73
CA LYS A 127 -21.02 -8.30 16.45
C LYS A 127 -21.07 -8.48 17.95
N GLU A 128 -21.98 -9.32 18.47
CA GLU A 128 -22.12 -9.58 19.90
C GLU A 128 -20.87 -10.19 20.53
N ILE A 129 -20.12 -11.00 19.78
CA ILE A 129 -18.88 -11.60 20.28
C ILE A 129 -17.63 -10.78 19.93
N GLY A 130 -17.78 -9.54 19.42
CA GLY A 130 -16.68 -8.64 19.07
C GLY A 130 -15.83 -9.10 17.90
N MET A 131 -16.36 -9.91 16.99
CA MET A 131 -15.66 -10.41 15.82
C MET A 131 -15.67 -9.37 14.68
N LYS A 132 -14.54 -9.21 14.00
CA LYS A 132 -14.45 -8.36 12.80
C LYS A 132 -14.98 -9.09 11.57
N TYR A 133 -15.90 -8.44 10.85
CA TYR A 133 -16.42 -8.94 9.58
C TYR A 133 -16.99 -7.81 8.75
N ARG A 134 -17.09 -8.01 7.45
CA ARG A 134 -17.90 -7.16 6.56
C ARG A 134 -19.14 -7.90 6.09
N SER A 135 -20.15 -7.15 5.70
CA SER A 135 -21.37 -7.69 5.09
C SER A 135 -21.79 -6.79 3.94
N VAL A 136 -22.07 -7.40 2.79
CA VAL A 136 -22.53 -6.71 1.58
C VAL A 136 -23.82 -7.33 1.06
N TYR A 137 -24.64 -6.48 0.45
CA TYR A 137 -25.93 -6.89 -0.12
C TYR A 137 -26.09 -6.32 -1.53
N GLY A 138 -26.07 -7.17 -2.53
CA GLY A 138 -26.18 -6.80 -3.93
C GLY A 138 -25.52 -7.80 -4.86
N SER A 139 -25.71 -7.57 -6.17
CA SER A 139 -25.06 -8.31 -7.26
C SER A 139 -24.58 -7.37 -8.36
N ASP A 140 -24.69 -6.06 -8.14
CA ASP A 140 -24.20 -5.04 -9.05
C ASP A 140 -22.67 -4.88 -8.94
N ASN A 141 -22.09 -4.17 -9.89
CA ASN A 141 -20.65 -3.98 -9.95
C ASN A 141 -20.07 -3.27 -8.71
N ASP A 142 -20.81 -2.37 -8.09
CA ASP A 142 -20.37 -1.69 -6.85
C ASP A 142 -20.25 -2.67 -5.67
N THR A 143 -21.22 -3.57 -5.54
CA THR A 143 -21.17 -4.63 -4.53
C THR A 143 -20.00 -5.60 -4.77
N VAL A 144 -19.79 -6.04 -6.01
CA VAL A 144 -18.67 -6.91 -6.39
C VAL A 144 -17.34 -6.21 -6.08
N GLU A 145 -17.24 -4.90 -6.37
CA GLU A 145 -16.04 -4.12 -6.08
C GLU A 145 -15.76 -4.02 -4.57
N LYS A 146 -16.78 -3.86 -3.73
CA LYS A 146 -16.62 -3.89 -2.26
C LYS A 146 -16.07 -5.22 -1.77
N VAL A 147 -16.52 -6.34 -2.34
CA VAL A 147 -15.97 -7.67 -2.01
C VAL A 147 -14.52 -7.76 -2.47
N ALA A 148 -14.20 -7.26 -3.65
CA ALA A 148 -12.83 -7.26 -4.19
C ALA A 148 -11.89 -6.38 -3.37
N CYS A 149 -12.30 -5.17 -2.98
CA CYS A 149 -11.52 -4.27 -2.12
C CYS A 149 -11.23 -4.92 -0.76
N PHE A 150 -12.24 -5.55 -0.14
CA PHE A 150 -12.04 -6.28 1.11
C PHE A 150 -11.06 -7.45 0.92
N SER A 151 -11.18 -8.20 -0.16
CA SER A 151 -10.27 -9.32 -0.48
C SER A 151 -8.83 -8.85 -0.66
N ARG A 152 -8.61 -7.74 -1.40
CA ARG A 152 -7.28 -7.13 -1.57
C ARG A 152 -6.72 -6.64 -0.23
N ALA A 153 -7.55 -6.06 0.63
CA ALA A 153 -7.14 -5.62 1.96
C ALA A 153 -6.70 -6.79 2.86
N CYS A 154 -7.39 -7.93 2.78
CA CYS A 154 -6.98 -9.16 3.47
C CYS A 154 -5.60 -9.63 3.00
N ALA A 155 -5.41 -9.70 1.69
CA ALA A 155 -4.14 -10.11 1.09
C ALA A 155 -3.01 -9.11 1.41
N LEU A 156 -3.30 -7.81 1.41
CA LEU A 156 -2.34 -6.76 1.76
C LEU A 156 -1.88 -6.87 3.22
N ARG A 157 -2.83 -7.10 4.15
CA ARG A 157 -2.52 -7.35 5.56
C ARG A 157 -1.66 -8.62 5.74
N ASN A 158 -2.01 -9.71 5.07
CA ASN A 158 -1.24 -10.95 5.14
C ASN A 158 0.15 -10.79 4.55
N LYS A 159 0.29 -10.05 3.45
CA LYS A 159 1.58 -9.78 2.84
C LYS A 159 2.46 -8.89 3.71
N LEU A 160 1.88 -7.95 4.47
CA LEU A 160 2.61 -7.10 5.40
C LEU A 160 3.10 -7.89 6.61
N ASN A 161 2.29 -8.82 7.09
CA ASN A 161 2.66 -9.67 8.22
C ASN A 161 3.91 -10.52 7.90
N MET A 162 4.85 -10.59 8.83
CA MET A 162 6.15 -11.28 8.69
C MET A 162 7.16 -10.56 7.79
N THR A 163 6.92 -9.30 7.40
CA THR A 163 7.93 -8.50 6.70
C THR A 163 8.94 -7.87 7.67
N THR A 164 10.10 -7.52 7.11
CA THR A 164 11.17 -6.86 7.87
C THR A 164 11.56 -5.54 7.23
N ILE A 165 11.63 -4.49 8.05
CA ILE A 165 12.20 -3.19 7.68
C ILE A 165 13.68 -3.18 8.03
N GLY A 166 14.55 -3.04 7.04
CA GLY A 166 15.96 -2.70 7.26
C GLY A 166 16.10 -1.23 7.61
N ALA A 167 16.65 -0.90 8.76
CA ALA A 167 16.80 0.47 9.21
C ALA A 167 18.28 0.87 9.26
N PHE A 168 18.67 1.85 8.41
CA PHE A 168 20.03 2.34 8.31
C PHE A 168 20.16 3.75 8.91
N GLY A 169 20.71 3.85 10.10
CA GLY A 169 20.77 5.07 10.88
C GLY A 169 19.64 5.20 11.88
N GLY A 170 19.26 6.41 12.21
CA GLY A 170 18.27 6.71 13.24
C GLY A 170 17.32 7.84 12.85
N ARG A 171 16.71 8.48 13.84
CA ARG A 171 15.77 9.58 13.66
C ARG A 171 16.40 10.75 12.94
N GLY A 172 16.01 11.01 11.71
CA GLY A 172 16.48 12.16 10.93
C GLY A 172 15.96 13.48 11.47
N MET A 173 16.78 14.53 11.47
CA MET A 173 16.46 15.92 11.85
C MET A 173 15.68 16.12 13.15
N GLY A 174 15.65 15.12 14.03
CA GLY A 174 14.91 15.18 15.29
C GLY A 174 13.38 14.98 15.17
N LEU A 175 12.88 14.61 13.99
CA LEU A 175 11.45 14.38 13.74
C LEU A 175 10.93 13.19 14.55
N THR A 176 9.80 13.36 15.20
CA THR A 176 9.14 12.30 15.98
C THR A 176 8.01 11.62 15.22
N CYS A 177 7.45 12.27 14.20
CA CYS A 177 6.34 11.76 13.40
C CYS A 177 6.69 10.48 12.60
N GLY A 178 7.96 10.29 12.22
CA GLY A 178 8.44 9.09 11.53
C GLY A 178 8.94 7.98 12.43
N CYS A 179 9.09 8.21 13.74
CA CYS A 179 9.65 7.22 14.66
C CYS A 179 8.75 5.99 14.81
N ALA A 180 9.39 4.83 14.98
CA ALA A 180 8.73 3.58 15.31
C ALA A 180 9.00 3.15 16.75
N ASP A 181 8.04 2.43 17.31
CA ASP A 181 8.25 1.49 18.42
C ASP A 181 8.23 0.08 17.79
N PRO A 182 9.37 -0.64 17.76
CA PRO A 182 9.42 -1.98 17.13
C PRO A 182 8.43 -2.96 17.74
N SER A 183 8.18 -2.86 19.05
CA SER A 183 7.19 -3.71 19.73
C SER A 183 5.77 -3.43 19.25
N GLN A 184 5.45 -2.17 18.97
CA GLN A 184 4.16 -1.77 18.44
C GLN A 184 3.99 -2.24 16.98
N PHE A 185 5.01 -2.06 16.13
CA PHE A 185 5.00 -2.53 14.74
C PHE A 185 4.81 -4.05 14.66
N MET A 186 5.53 -4.79 15.51
CA MET A 186 5.37 -6.24 15.59
C MET A 186 3.96 -6.64 16.05
N ARG A 187 3.43 -5.98 17.07
CA ARG A 187 2.10 -6.30 17.64
C ARG A 187 0.96 -5.98 16.68
N GLU A 188 1.00 -4.80 16.03
CA GLU A 188 -0.11 -4.30 15.22
C GLU A 188 -0.07 -4.83 13.77
N PHE A 189 1.12 -4.99 13.20
CA PHE A 189 1.30 -5.33 11.80
C PHE A 189 2.04 -6.65 11.57
N GLY A 190 2.68 -7.21 12.58
CA GLY A 190 3.59 -8.35 12.41
C GLY A 190 4.89 -7.98 11.68
N VAL A 191 5.24 -6.70 11.66
CA VAL A 191 6.43 -6.17 10.98
C VAL A 191 7.59 -6.09 11.96
N ASP A 192 8.72 -6.68 11.59
CA ASP A 192 9.98 -6.55 12.33
C ASP A 192 10.80 -5.34 11.85
N ILE A 193 11.61 -4.79 12.74
CA ILE A 193 12.54 -3.70 12.45
C ILE A 193 13.94 -4.14 12.82
N ASP A 194 14.79 -4.36 11.82
CA ASP A 194 16.20 -4.73 12.00
C ASP A 194 17.09 -3.50 11.73
N SER A 195 17.67 -2.96 12.80
CA SER A 195 18.55 -1.80 12.72
C SER A 195 19.98 -2.21 12.39
N ARG A 196 20.53 -1.57 11.37
CA ARG A 196 21.90 -1.77 10.92
C ARG A 196 22.71 -0.48 11.06
N ASP A 197 23.99 -0.63 11.29
CA ASP A 197 24.91 0.51 11.28
C ASP A 197 25.13 0.99 9.84
N SER A 198 25.12 2.32 9.65
CA SER A 198 25.46 2.92 8.34
C SER A 198 26.84 2.52 7.83
N MET A 199 27.75 2.13 8.72
CA MET A 199 29.06 1.60 8.36
C MET A 199 28.98 0.29 7.56
N ASP A 200 27.93 -0.52 7.71
CA ASP A 200 27.75 -1.72 6.92
C ASP A 200 27.52 -1.39 5.43
N ILE A 201 26.78 -0.30 5.16
CA ILE A 201 26.59 0.22 3.80
C ILE A 201 27.92 0.75 3.24
N LEU A 202 28.65 1.54 4.03
CA LEU A 202 29.91 2.14 3.56
C LEU A 202 30.96 1.07 3.24
N LYS A 203 31.09 0.01 4.05
CA LYS A 203 31.92 -1.15 3.75
C LYS A 203 31.50 -1.87 2.47
N ALA A 204 30.17 -2.08 2.29
CA ALA A 204 29.68 -2.69 1.06
C ALA A 204 29.93 -1.80 -0.17
N ALA A 205 29.94 -0.48 -0.02
CA ALA A 205 30.27 0.46 -1.09
C ALA A 205 31.73 0.38 -1.56
N GLU A 206 32.66 0.06 -0.65
CA GLU A 206 34.08 -0.17 -0.99
C GLU A 206 34.28 -1.43 -1.86
N GLU A 207 33.36 -2.40 -1.76
CA GLU A 207 33.40 -3.66 -2.52
C GLU A 207 32.75 -3.54 -3.92
N VAL A 208 32.17 -2.40 -4.26
CA VAL A 208 31.53 -2.15 -5.57
C VAL A 208 32.58 -1.99 -6.64
N THR A 209 32.46 -2.75 -7.73
CA THR A 209 33.39 -2.74 -8.86
C THR A 209 32.99 -1.72 -9.92
N GLU A 210 33.96 -1.33 -10.77
CA GLU A 210 33.70 -0.47 -11.93
C GLU A 210 32.75 -1.09 -12.94
N GLU A 211 32.76 -2.41 -13.10
CA GLU A 211 31.86 -3.14 -13.98
C GLU A 211 30.39 -3.00 -13.51
N GLU A 212 30.16 -3.11 -12.20
CA GLU A 212 28.82 -2.91 -11.60
C GLU A 212 28.34 -1.46 -11.79
N ILE A 213 29.23 -0.48 -11.68
CA ILE A 213 28.91 0.94 -11.92
C ILE A 213 28.49 1.16 -13.38
N GLN A 214 29.24 0.59 -14.34
CA GLN A 214 28.91 0.70 -15.76
C GLN A 214 27.60 -0.01 -16.08
N ASP A 215 27.32 -1.15 -15.49
CA ASP A 215 26.03 -1.84 -15.64
C ASP A 215 24.85 -0.96 -15.18
N VAL A 216 24.96 -0.28 -14.05
CA VAL A 216 23.94 0.69 -13.60
C VAL A 216 23.78 1.84 -14.60
N LYS A 217 24.89 2.40 -15.11
CA LYS A 217 24.84 3.48 -16.11
C LYS A 217 24.10 3.05 -17.37
N GLU A 218 24.40 1.88 -17.92
CA GLU A 218 23.81 1.41 -19.20
C GLU A 218 22.38 0.87 -19.03
N ASN A 219 22.12 0.08 -17.98
CA ASN A 219 20.89 -0.69 -17.86
C ASN A 219 19.82 -0.04 -16.96
N LEU A 220 20.21 0.88 -16.08
CA LEU A 220 19.28 1.51 -15.15
C LEU A 220 19.17 3.03 -15.36
N ILE A 221 20.23 3.72 -15.76
CA ILE A 221 20.21 5.17 -15.98
C ILE A 221 19.76 5.52 -17.40
N LYS A 222 20.47 5.05 -18.38
CA LYS A 222 20.27 5.38 -19.79
C LYS A 222 18.82 5.19 -20.32
N PRO A 223 18.04 4.18 -19.89
CA PRO A 223 16.65 4.02 -20.35
C PRO A 223 15.71 5.13 -19.88
N TYR A 224 15.93 5.72 -18.72
CA TYR A 224 14.96 6.58 -18.04
C TYR A 224 15.32 8.06 -18.02
N PHE A 225 16.60 8.40 -18.18
CA PHE A 225 17.06 9.78 -18.09
C PHE A 225 17.30 10.38 -19.47
N GLN A 226 17.22 11.71 -19.57
CA GLN A 226 17.48 12.45 -20.81
C GLN A 226 18.95 12.43 -21.17
N GLU A 227 19.83 12.46 -20.18
CA GLU A 227 21.27 12.52 -20.31
C GLU A 227 21.96 11.64 -19.25
N MET A 228 23.22 11.34 -19.47
CA MET A 228 24.02 10.66 -18.45
C MET A 228 24.39 11.64 -17.35
N PRO A 229 24.54 11.16 -16.09
CA PRO A 229 24.99 12.04 -15.01
C PRO A 229 26.41 12.55 -15.27
N PRO A 230 26.83 13.65 -14.60
CA PRO A 230 28.21 14.10 -14.65
C PRO A 230 29.19 12.98 -14.30
N ASP A 231 30.34 12.96 -14.95
CA ASP A 231 31.39 11.99 -14.63
C ASP A 231 32.31 12.57 -13.54
N ASP A 232 31.81 12.53 -12.32
CA ASP A 232 32.47 13.08 -11.13
C ASP A 232 32.35 12.14 -9.92
N GLY A 233 33.14 12.45 -8.88
CA GLY A 233 33.17 11.64 -7.66
C GLY A 233 31.83 11.61 -6.90
N CYS A 234 30.96 12.62 -7.06
CA CYS A 234 29.63 12.64 -6.47
C CYS A 234 28.73 11.60 -7.12
N THR A 235 28.73 11.53 -8.46
CA THR A 235 28.01 10.51 -9.23
C THR A 235 28.49 9.12 -8.88
N GLU A 236 29.78 8.90 -8.86
CA GLU A 236 30.35 7.59 -8.53
C GLU A 236 29.94 7.13 -7.14
N ARG A 237 30.07 7.97 -6.12
CA ARG A 237 29.65 7.63 -4.75
C ARG A 237 28.16 7.37 -4.66
N SER A 238 27.31 8.11 -5.39
CA SER A 238 25.86 7.90 -5.41
C SER A 238 25.49 6.54 -5.99
N ILE A 239 26.16 6.11 -7.08
CA ILE A 239 25.95 4.77 -7.68
C ILE A 239 26.49 3.67 -6.75
N ARG A 240 27.67 3.87 -6.14
CA ARG A 240 28.22 2.91 -5.16
C ARG A 240 27.30 2.75 -3.96
N LEU A 241 26.73 3.84 -3.45
CA LEU A 241 25.75 3.80 -2.35
C LEU A 241 24.51 3.00 -2.72
N TYR A 242 23.96 3.22 -3.93
CA TYR A 242 22.82 2.44 -4.42
C TYR A 242 23.13 0.95 -4.47
N LEU A 243 24.25 0.56 -5.06
CA LEU A 243 24.66 -0.85 -5.17
C LEU A 243 24.93 -1.48 -3.79
N ALA A 244 25.55 -0.72 -2.88
CA ALA A 244 25.81 -1.17 -1.52
C ALA A 244 24.52 -1.43 -0.74
N VAL A 245 23.59 -0.48 -0.75
CA VAL A 245 22.28 -0.64 -0.09
C VAL A 245 21.53 -1.83 -0.68
N LYS A 246 21.53 -1.99 -2.01
CA LYS A 246 20.92 -3.11 -2.69
C LYS A 246 21.51 -4.46 -2.25
N LYS A 247 22.85 -4.58 -2.23
CA LYS A 247 23.55 -5.79 -1.78
C LYS A 247 23.19 -6.16 -0.33
N VAL A 248 23.11 -5.16 0.55
CA VAL A 248 22.74 -5.42 1.97
C VAL A 248 21.28 -5.87 2.08
N ILE A 249 20.33 -5.21 1.38
CA ILE A 249 18.91 -5.59 1.38
C ILE A 249 18.72 -7.02 0.87
N GLU A 250 19.36 -7.38 -0.25
CA GLU A 250 19.28 -8.71 -0.84
C GLU A 250 19.88 -9.80 0.06
N LYS A 251 21.00 -9.49 0.70
CA LYS A 251 21.69 -10.41 1.63
C LYS A 251 20.86 -10.69 2.88
N GLU A 252 20.33 -9.63 3.50
CA GLU A 252 19.56 -9.70 4.74
C GLU A 252 18.07 -10.01 4.49
N LYS A 253 17.64 -9.98 3.22
CA LYS A 253 16.26 -10.24 2.79
C LYS A 253 15.24 -9.27 3.39
N PHE A 254 15.58 -7.99 3.45
CA PHE A 254 14.65 -6.96 3.87
C PHE A 254 13.58 -6.73 2.81
N ASP A 255 12.31 -6.63 3.23
CA ASP A 255 11.18 -6.41 2.34
C ASP A 255 11.01 -4.92 1.97
N MET A 256 11.50 -4.06 2.85
CA MET A 256 11.52 -2.62 2.71
C MET A 256 12.66 -2.03 3.57
N TYR A 257 13.01 -0.77 3.35
CA TYR A 257 14.03 -0.15 4.18
C TYR A 257 13.80 1.34 4.39
N VAL A 258 14.41 1.86 5.47
CA VAL A 258 14.51 3.29 5.76
C VAL A 258 15.97 3.68 5.92
N ILE A 259 16.31 4.90 5.50
CA ILE A 259 17.68 5.39 5.54
C ILE A 259 17.75 6.83 6.05
N GLN A 260 18.64 7.09 6.98
CA GLN A 260 18.98 8.44 7.41
C GLN A 260 19.99 9.05 6.43
N SER A 261 19.47 9.73 5.41
CA SER A 261 20.30 10.41 4.42
C SER A 261 21.03 11.63 5.03
N PHE A 262 20.34 12.36 5.89
CA PHE A 262 20.75 13.67 6.37
C PHE A 262 20.93 13.71 7.90
N PRO A 263 21.93 14.41 8.43
CA PRO A 263 23.01 15.09 7.72
C PRO A 263 24.17 14.18 7.30
N GLY A 264 24.54 13.22 8.13
CA GLY A 264 25.84 12.55 8.09
C GLY A 264 26.19 11.87 6.76
N LEU A 265 25.27 11.10 6.20
CA LEU A 265 25.55 10.37 4.95
C LEU A 265 25.75 11.33 3.76
N ALA A 266 24.91 12.38 3.68
CA ALA A 266 25.02 13.40 2.64
C ALA A 266 26.25 14.30 2.79
N GLU A 267 26.70 14.53 4.01
CA GLU A 267 27.88 15.35 4.29
C GLU A 267 29.18 14.58 4.04
N GLU A 268 29.26 13.33 4.47
CA GLU A 268 30.51 12.56 4.50
C GLU A 268 30.69 11.62 3.29
N TYR A 269 29.61 11.21 2.62
CA TYR A 269 29.69 10.22 1.54
C TYR A 269 28.83 10.56 0.33
N ALA A 270 27.51 10.36 0.40
CA ALA A 270 26.55 10.75 -0.62
C ALA A 270 25.12 10.79 -0.04
N ALA A 271 24.32 11.78 -0.44
CA ALA A 271 22.89 11.78 -0.18
C ALA A 271 22.21 10.57 -0.84
N SER A 272 21.24 9.97 -0.16
CA SER A 272 20.61 8.71 -0.61
C SER A 272 19.51 8.87 -1.68
N CYS A 273 19.29 10.09 -2.21
CA CYS A 273 18.19 10.38 -3.15
C CYS A 273 18.23 9.51 -4.41
N PHE A 274 19.40 9.34 -5.02
CA PHE A 274 19.58 8.44 -6.15
C PHE A 274 19.27 6.99 -5.77
N THR A 275 19.79 6.53 -4.63
CA THR A 275 19.52 5.19 -4.09
C THR A 275 18.03 4.92 -3.96
N GLN A 276 17.30 5.82 -3.30
CA GLN A 276 15.86 5.70 -3.10
C GLN A 276 15.10 5.73 -4.43
N SER A 277 15.50 6.60 -5.35
CA SER A 277 14.91 6.69 -6.68
C SER A 277 15.00 5.37 -7.45
N MET A 278 16.18 4.76 -7.46
CA MET A 278 16.41 3.51 -8.18
C MET A 278 15.75 2.31 -7.49
N MET A 279 15.67 2.32 -6.16
CA MET A 279 14.96 1.28 -5.39
C MET A 279 13.44 1.35 -5.63
N LEU A 280 12.85 2.54 -5.57
CA LEU A 280 11.44 2.74 -5.93
C LEU A 280 11.15 2.33 -7.38
N GLN A 281 12.07 2.65 -8.32
CA GLN A 281 11.97 2.21 -9.72
C GLN A 281 11.92 0.68 -9.86
N GLN A 282 12.58 -0.04 -8.98
CA GLN A 282 12.60 -1.51 -8.94
C GLN A 282 11.50 -2.11 -8.05
N GLY A 283 10.62 -1.29 -7.49
CA GLY A 283 9.52 -1.72 -6.63
C GLY A 283 9.95 -2.13 -5.22
N ILE A 284 11.11 -1.65 -4.75
CA ILE A 284 11.59 -1.85 -3.38
C ILE A 284 11.13 -0.64 -2.55
N PRO A 285 10.24 -0.84 -1.55
CA PRO A 285 9.72 0.26 -0.73
C PRO A 285 10.83 0.88 0.13
N THR A 286 10.87 2.19 0.13
CA THR A 286 11.83 2.97 0.94
C THR A 286 11.24 4.29 1.39
N ALA A 287 11.78 4.84 2.49
CA ALA A 287 11.53 6.21 2.92
C ALA A 287 12.82 6.85 3.45
N THR A 288 12.93 8.16 3.25
CA THR A 288 14.03 8.97 3.77
C THR A 288 13.89 9.25 5.28
N LEU A 289 14.91 9.82 5.89
CA LEU A 289 14.94 10.29 7.29
C LEU A 289 14.55 9.22 8.33
N CYS A 290 14.66 7.94 7.97
CA CYS A 290 14.15 6.83 8.77
C CYS A 290 12.67 6.99 9.16
N ASP A 291 11.84 7.40 8.21
CA ASP A 291 10.39 7.50 8.41
C ASP A 291 9.73 6.12 8.25
N TYR A 292 9.59 5.43 9.38
CA TYR A 292 9.01 4.08 9.43
C TYR A 292 7.52 4.07 9.08
N ASN A 293 6.79 5.12 9.45
CA ASN A 293 5.36 5.22 9.12
C ASN A 293 5.15 5.42 7.61
N ASN A 294 6.02 6.24 6.99
CA ASN A 294 5.95 6.46 5.56
C ASN A 294 6.32 5.21 4.76
N VAL A 295 7.36 4.45 5.16
CA VAL A 295 7.74 3.23 4.42
C VAL A 295 6.64 2.17 4.44
N LEU A 296 5.86 2.06 5.53
CA LEU A 296 4.65 1.24 5.55
C LEU A 296 3.65 1.71 4.49
N THR A 297 3.43 3.02 4.38
CA THR A 297 2.52 3.58 3.36
C THR A 297 3.04 3.29 1.95
N VAL A 298 4.33 3.47 1.72
CA VAL A 298 5.00 3.12 0.45
C VAL A 298 4.79 1.64 0.12
N PHE A 299 4.99 0.75 1.10
CA PHE A 299 4.75 -0.69 0.93
C PHE A 299 3.30 -0.98 0.53
N LEU A 300 2.33 -0.43 1.25
CA LEU A 300 0.90 -0.67 0.98
C LEU A 300 0.54 -0.21 -0.45
N LEU A 301 0.88 1.01 -0.81
CA LEU A 301 0.56 1.58 -2.11
C LEU A 301 1.29 0.87 -3.26
N SER A 302 2.57 0.52 -3.09
CA SER A 302 3.35 -0.22 -4.10
C SER A 302 2.78 -1.60 -4.45
N ASN A 303 2.00 -2.19 -3.55
CA ASN A 303 1.34 -3.47 -3.78
C ASN A 303 -0.01 -3.34 -4.51
N LEU A 304 -0.51 -2.12 -4.69
CA LEU A 304 -1.81 -1.82 -5.30
C LEU A 304 -1.73 -1.18 -6.69
N THR A 305 -0.52 -0.85 -7.16
CA THR A 305 -0.29 -0.24 -8.47
C THR A 305 0.86 -0.93 -9.21
N PRO A 306 0.84 -0.99 -10.55
CA PRO A 306 1.98 -1.44 -11.34
C PRO A 306 3.07 -0.36 -11.47
N ASP A 307 2.72 0.91 -11.25
CA ASP A 307 3.67 2.02 -11.30
C ASP A 307 4.48 2.11 -9.99
N PRO A 308 5.69 2.66 -10.02
CA PRO A 308 6.34 3.10 -8.80
C PRO A 308 5.48 4.11 -8.01
N VAL A 309 5.69 4.21 -6.72
CA VAL A 309 5.08 5.25 -5.88
C VAL A 309 6.01 6.44 -5.73
N TYR A 310 5.44 7.58 -5.40
CA TYR A 310 6.18 8.79 -5.10
C TYR A 310 5.83 9.28 -3.70
N TYR A 311 6.80 9.80 -2.97
CA TYR A 311 6.54 10.50 -1.70
C TYR A 311 7.25 11.85 -1.69
N GLY A 312 6.69 12.79 -0.95
CA GLY A 312 7.24 14.12 -0.80
C GLY A 312 6.46 14.96 0.20
N ASP A 313 6.97 16.17 0.43
CA ASP A 313 6.40 17.14 1.36
C ASP A 313 5.27 17.94 0.75
N PHE A 314 4.29 18.31 1.55
CA PHE A 314 3.34 19.34 1.20
C PHE A 314 4.01 20.71 1.20
N GLN A 315 4.42 21.18 0.03
CA GLN A 315 5.26 22.37 -0.09
C GLN A 315 4.44 23.66 -0.22
N CYS A 316 3.31 23.61 -0.94
CA CYS A 316 2.48 24.80 -1.15
C CYS A 316 1.04 24.42 -1.48
N ILE A 317 0.09 25.28 -1.10
CA ILE A 317 -1.34 25.17 -1.39
C ILE A 317 -1.80 26.43 -2.13
N ASP A 318 -2.29 26.26 -3.35
CA ASP A 318 -3.01 27.30 -4.10
C ASP A 318 -4.52 27.03 -3.96
N LYS A 319 -5.16 27.75 -3.03
CA LYS A 319 -6.60 27.59 -2.74
C LYS A 319 -7.49 28.05 -3.90
N GLU A 320 -7.04 29.02 -4.70
CA GLU A 320 -7.81 29.54 -5.83
C GLU A 320 -7.83 28.55 -6.99
N LYS A 321 -6.66 27.99 -7.33
CA LYS A 321 -6.52 26.96 -8.37
C LYS A 321 -6.90 25.55 -7.90
N LYS A 322 -7.14 25.35 -6.61
CA LYS A 322 -7.36 24.04 -5.95
C LYS A 322 -6.19 23.08 -6.22
N VAL A 323 -4.98 23.56 -6.05
CA VAL A 323 -3.74 22.82 -6.31
C VAL A 323 -2.92 22.71 -5.05
N VAL A 324 -2.43 21.49 -4.81
CA VAL A 324 -1.40 21.21 -3.82
C VAL A 324 -0.12 20.84 -4.54
N LYS A 325 1.00 21.43 -4.12
CA LYS A 325 2.33 21.06 -4.60
C LYS A 325 2.97 20.11 -3.59
N VAL A 326 3.43 18.97 -4.09
CA VAL A 326 4.22 18.02 -3.31
C VAL A 326 5.60 17.95 -3.93
N ILE A 327 6.63 18.15 -3.10
CA ILE A 327 8.02 18.16 -3.51
C ILE A 327 8.78 17.01 -2.82
N GLY A 328 9.51 16.20 -3.58
CA GLY A 328 10.42 15.22 -2.99
C GLY A 328 11.74 15.83 -2.58
N ASP A 329 12.47 15.13 -1.72
CA ASP A 329 13.83 15.51 -1.27
C ASP A 329 14.94 15.15 -2.28
N GLY A 330 14.62 15.12 -3.56
CA GLY A 330 15.48 14.68 -4.64
C GLY A 330 15.31 13.21 -5.04
N ALA A 331 14.37 12.50 -4.39
CA ALA A 331 14.06 11.10 -4.67
C ALA A 331 12.76 10.97 -5.51
N CYS A 332 12.87 10.33 -6.67
CA CYS A 332 11.72 10.00 -7.53
C CYS A 332 12.10 8.86 -8.47
N ALA A 333 11.25 7.84 -8.57
CA ALA A 333 11.42 6.84 -9.61
C ALA A 333 11.33 7.50 -11.00
N PRO A 334 12.36 7.39 -11.85
CA PRO A 334 12.43 8.19 -13.08
C PRO A 334 11.34 7.88 -14.10
N SER A 335 10.71 6.71 -14.07
CA SER A 335 9.56 6.38 -14.92
C SER A 335 8.28 7.14 -14.58
N LEU A 336 8.26 7.87 -13.46
CA LEU A 336 7.16 8.77 -13.10
C LEU A 336 7.27 10.14 -13.74
N ALA A 337 8.42 10.47 -14.33
CA ALA A 337 8.62 11.74 -15.03
C ALA A 337 7.69 11.86 -16.26
N GLY A 338 7.16 13.05 -16.47
CA GLY A 338 6.37 13.41 -17.66
C GLY A 338 6.16 14.91 -17.78
N PRO A 339 5.95 15.46 -19.00
CA PRO A 339 6.00 14.78 -20.31
C PRO A 339 7.42 14.41 -20.77
N ASP A 340 8.44 15.02 -20.17
CA ASP A 340 9.84 14.76 -20.47
C ASP A 340 10.41 13.66 -19.57
N LYS A 341 11.50 13.01 -20.03
CA LYS A 341 12.24 12.09 -19.16
C LYS A 341 12.87 12.83 -17.99
N ALA A 342 13.15 12.11 -16.91
CA ALA A 342 13.88 12.62 -15.76
C ALA A 342 15.26 13.19 -16.13
N ARG A 343 15.76 14.11 -15.32
CA ARG A 343 17.10 14.66 -15.39
C ARG A 343 17.83 14.46 -14.07
N PHE A 344 19.12 14.67 -14.09
CA PHE A 344 19.92 14.70 -12.88
C PHE A 344 20.12 16.12 -12.38
N ALA A 345 20.19 16.25 -11.06
CA ALA A 345 20.64 17.44 -10.37
C ALA A 345 21.55 17.04 -9.20
N HIS A 346 22.40 17.95 -8.75
CA HIS A 346 23.05 17.77 -7.47
C HIS A 346 22.07 18.00 -6.33
N HIS A 347 22.24 17.29 -5.22
CA HIS A 347 21.41 17.50 -4.03
C HIS A 347 21.54 18.93 -3.52
N GLY A 348 20.40 19.61 -3.32
CA GLY A 348 20.35 21.04 -3.09
C GLY A 348 20.55 21.52 -1.65
N LEU A 349 20.68 20.60 -0.68
CA LEU A 349 20.85 20.94 0.75
C LEU A 349 22.20 20.56 1.37
N PRO A 350 23.24 20.16 0.65
CA PRO A 350 24.52 19.93 1.30
C PRO A 350 25.05 21.23 1.91
N THR A 351 25.57 21.14 3.13
CA THR A 351 26.33 22.22 3.73
C THR A 351 27.61 22.46 2.95
N GLU A 352 28.20 23.66 3.06
CA GLU A 352 29.47 23.97 2.38
C GLU A 352 30.52 22.92 2.75
N GLY A 353 31.15 22.32 1.74
CA GLY A 353 32.15 21.26 1.92
C GLY A 353 31.59 19.84 2.05
N SER A 354 30.28 19.64 1.96
CA SER A 354 29.68 18.31 2.00
C SER A 354 29.94 17.50 0.72
N ALA A 355 29.81 16.16 0.83
CA ALA A 355 29.98 15.26 -0.31
C ALA A 355 28.85 15.37 -1.35
N GLY A 356 27.69 15.88 -0.95
CA GLY A 356 26.50 16.01 -1.82
C GLY A 356 25.84 14.69 -2.18
N GLY A 357 25.29 14.61 -3.39
CA GLY A 357 24.69 13.41 -3.95
C GLY A 357 23.96 13.71 -5.26
N LEU A 358 23.61 12.67 -6.01
CA LEU A 358 22.73 12.80 -7.17
C LEU A 358 21.27 12.84 -6.70
N SER A 359 20.53 13.80 -7.22
CA SER A 359 19.08 13.93 -7.13
C SER A 359 18.43 13.71 -8.49
N VAL A 360 17.16 13.35 -8.49
CA VAL A 360 16.35 13.26 -9.69
C VAL A 360 15.53 14.54 -9.82
N GLU A 361 15.62 15.21 -10.95
CA GLU A 361 14.72 16.29 -11.33
C GLU A 361 13.62 15.73 -12.23
N ALA A 362 12.36 15.91 -11.83
CA ALA A 362 11.21 15.48 -12.59
C ALA A 362 9.98 16.33 -12.26
N VAL A 363 9.07 16.46 -13.23
CA VAL A 363 7.66 16.80 -12.98
C VAL A 363 6.87 15.53 -13.21
N LEU A 364 6.02 15.13 -12.28
CA LEU A 364 5.30 13.87 -12.38
C LEU A 364 4.32 13.86 -13.55
N LYS A 365 4.20 12.70 -14.22
CA LYS A 365 3.26 12.48 -15.30
C LYS A 365 1.81 12.71 -14.83
N PRO A 366 0.90 13.22 -15.68
CA PRO A 366 -0.49 13.44 -15.31
C PRO A 366 -1.22 12.11 -15.09
N GLY A 367 -2.17 12.08 -14.15
CA GLY A 367 -2.99 10.90 -13.87
C GLY A 367 -3.75 11.02 -12.55
N LYS A 368 -4.75 10.16 -12.36
CA LYS A 368 -5.44 10.02 -11.08
C LYS A 368 -4.51 9.38 -10.07
N VAL A 369 -4.55 9.88 -8.85
CA VAL A 369 -3.72 9.36 -7.76
C VAL A 369 -4.56 9.16 -6.50
N VAL A 370 -4.15 8.15 -5.73
CA VAL A 370 -4.50 8.01 -4.33
C VAL A 370 -3.29 8.43 -3.52
N MET A 371 -3.53 9.26 -2.53
CA MET A 371 -2.52 9.79 -1.63
C MET A 371 -2.80 9.26 -0.23
N GLY A 372 -1.79 8.79 0.45
CA GLY A 372 -1.93 8.27 1.80
C GLY A 372 -0.70 8.49 2.66
N ARG A 373 -0.95 8.49 3.97
CA ARG A 373 0.10 8.42 4.98
C ARG A 373 -0.41 7.72 6.22
N ILE A 374 0.33 6.72 6.66
CA ILE A 374 0.21 6.20 8.02
C ILE A 374 0.97 7.15 8.93
N GLY A 375 0.31 7.63 9.96
CA GLY A 375 0.86 8.45 11.03
C GLY A 375 0.49 7.90 12.40
N ARG A 376 0.81 8.65 13.45
CA ARG A 376 0.40 8.32 14.81
C ARG A 376 -0.02 9.58 15.56
N ASP A 377 -1.24 9.55 16.11
CA ASP A 377 -1.69 10.53 17.09
C ASP A 377 -1.58 9.92 18.49
N ASN A 378 -0.74 10.51 19.33
CA ASN A 378 -0.48 10.04 20.71
C ASN A 378 -0.20 8.52 20.81
N GLY A 379 0.59 8.00 19.85
CA GLY A 379 0.96 6.59 19.77
C GLY A 379 -0.07 5.66 19.13
N MET A 380 -1.25 6.16 18.74
CA MET A 380 -2.27 5.40 18.01
C MET A 380 -2.14 5.60 16.51
N PHE A 381 -2.13 4.52 15.74
CA PHE A 381 -2.03 4.62 14.29
C PHE A 381 -3.27 5.25 13.67
N GLU A 382 -3.02 6.14 12.73
CA GLU A 382 -4.04 6.71 11.85
C GLU A 382 -3.54 6.74 10.40
N MET A 383 -4.45 6.76 9.46
CA MET A 383 -4.15 6.88 8.04
C MET A 383 -4.92 8.04 7.44
N ILE A 384 -4.20 9.00 6.93
CA ILE A 384 -4.74 10.06 6.07
C ILE A 384 -4.88 9.48 4.67
N LEU A 385 -6.03 9.68 4.05
CA LEU A 385 -6.31 9.13 2.72
C LEU A 385 -7.06 10.14 1.85
N HIS A 386 -6.50 10.44 0.68
CA HIS A 386 -7.04 11.41 -0.29
C HIS A 386 -7.09 10.85 -1.70
N ARG A 387 -7.84 11.53 -2.54
CA ARG A 387 -7.81 11.40 -4.00
C ARG A 387 -7.31 12.69 -4.61
N GLY A 388 -6.62 12.59 -5.72
CA GLY A 388 -6.14 13.75 -6.46
C GLY A 388 -5.95 13.46 -7.94
N GLN A 389 -5.69 14.53 -8.68
CA GLN A 389 -5.36 14.47 -10.10
C GLN A 389 -4.05 15.19 -10.31
N VAL A 390 -2.97 14.45 -10.55
CA VAL A 390 -1.71 15.05 -11.01
C VAL A 390 -1.94 15.64 -12.40
N TYR A 391 -1.45 16.84 -12.62
CA TYR A 391 -1.50 17.51 -13.94
C TYR A 391 -0.15 18.16 -14.24
N THR A 392 0.13 18.37 -15.52
CA THR A 392 1.29 19.14 -15.97
C THR A 392 0.85 20.60 -16.14
N PRO A 393 1.36 21.54 -15.34
CA PRO A 393 1.05 22.97 -15.52
C PRO A 393 1.64 23.51 -16.82
N ASP A 394 1.16 24.66 -17.28
CA ASP A 394 1.76 25.37 -18.40
C ASP A 394 3.23 25.71 -18.12
N PRO A 395 4.08 25.84 -19.16
CA PRO A 395 5.49 26.11 -18.98
C PRO A 395 5.80 27.35 -18.12
N ASP A 396 5.02 28.43 -18.27
CA ASP A 396 5.18 29.64 -17.47
C ASP A 396 4.74 29.41 -16.01
N ASP A 397 3.57 28.82 -15.80
CA ASP A 397 3.09 28.41 -14.47
C ASP A 397 4.08 27.44 -13.79
N LEU A 398 4.62 26.50 -14.55
CA LEU A 398 5.60 25.53 -14.04
C LEU A 398 6.88 26.25 -13.57
N LYS A 399 7.38 27.18 -14.37
CA LYS A 399 8.57 27.96 -14.04
C LYS A 399 8.38 28.78 -12.76
N ASP A 400 7.27 29.53 -12.71
CA ASP A 400 6.96 30.39 -11.57
C ASP A 400 6.80 29.56 -10.28
N GLN A 401 6.06 28.47 -10.36
CA GLN A 401 5.82 27.59 -9.22
C GLN A 401 7.09 26.88 -8.73
N ARG A 402 7.97 26.46 -9.64
CA ARG A 402 9.26 25.87 -9.29
C ARG A 402 10.20 26.91 -8.67
N THR A 403 10.17 28.14 -9.17
CA THR A 403 10.93 29.27 -8.63
C THR A 403 10.46 29.63 -7.23
N GLU A 404 9.14 29.72 -7.01
CA GLU A 404 8.55 29.98 -5.69
C GLU A 404 8.95 28.92 -4.66
N SER A 405 9.08 27.66 -5.08
CA SER A 405 9.48 26.59 -4.19
C SER A 405 10.92 26.71 -3.69
N GLY A 406 11.78 27.44 -4.40
CA GLY A 406 13.21 27.52 -4.14
C GLY A 406 13.98 26.22 -4.41
N MET A 407 13.26 25.14 -4.76
CA MET A 407 13.78 23.79 -4.98
C MET A 407 13.36 23.25 -6.35
N TRP A 408 13.47 24.09 -7.36
CA TRP A 408 12.96 23.80 -8.70
C TRP A 408 13.66 22.64 -9.42
N PHE A 409 14.83 22.22 -8.95
CA PHE A 409 15.58 21.05 -9.44
C PHE A 409 15.20 19.72 -8.75
N TRP A 410 14.30 19.75 -7.75
CA TRP A 410 13.77 18.55 -7.11
C TRP A 410 12.49 18.05 -7.80
N PRO A 411 12.10 16.77 -7.60
CA PRO A 411 10.89 16.26 -8.22
C PRO A 411 9.63 16.93 -7.65
N HIS A 412 8.71 17.28 -8.54
CA HIS A 412 7.47 17.98 -8.21
C HIS A 412 6.25 17.21 -8.69
N ALA A 413 5.23 17.14 -7.84
CA ALA A 413 3.87 16.75 -8.20
C ALA A 413 2.93 17.94 -8.01
N PHE A 414 2.20 18.32 -9.08
CA PHE A 414 1.15 19.33 -9.04
C PHE A 414 -0.20 18.63 -9.05
N ILE A 415 -0.96 18.72 -7.97
CA ILE A 415 -2.11 17.87 -7.71
C ILE A 415 -3.36 18.73 -7.53
N LYS A 416 -4.34 18.54 -8.40
CA LYS A 416 -5.69 19.11 -8.20
C LYS A 416 -6.41 18.27 -7.15
N MET A 417 -6.87 18.95 -6.10
CA MET A 417 -7.62 18.35 -4.99
C MET A 417 -8.77 19.30 -4.60
N ASP A 418 -9.97 18.77 -4.44
CA ASP A 418 -11.12 19.52 -3.95
C ASP A 418 -11.40 19.12 -2.49
N VAL A 419 -10.68 19.73 -1.57
CA VAL A 419 -10.71 19.42 -0.14
C VAL A 419 -10.82 20.69 0.69
N ASP A 420 -11.18 20.56 1.96
CA ASP A 420 -11.05 21.65 2.94
C ASP A 420 -9.58 21.81 3.32
N TYR A 421 -8.90 22.78 2.72
CA TYR A 421 -7.48 23.01 2.95
C TYR A 421 -7.13 23.47 4.37
N ASP A 422 -8.05 24.14 5.07
CA ASP A 422 -7.80 24.58 6.45
C ASP A 422 -7.87 23.37 7.40
N TYR A 423 -8.79 22.44 7.16
CA TYR A 423 -8.79 21.15 7.82
C TYR A 423 -7.59 20.29 7.38
N GLY A 424 -7.25 20.34 6.09
CA GLY A 424 -6.07 19.65 5.56
C GLY A 424 -4.80 19.98 6.32
N VAL A 425 -4.51 21.26 6.50
CA VAL A 425 -3.33 21.71 7.25
C VAL A 425 -3.32 21.20 8.69
N GLN A 426 -4.49 20.98 9.31
CA GLN A 426 -4.56 20.42 10.67
C GLN A 426 -4.25 18.93 10.71
N VAL A 427 -4.60 18.17 9.66
CA VAL A 427 -4.41 16.71 9.63
C VAL A 427 -3.15 16.28 8.87
N TRP A 428 -2.61 17.16 8.00
CA TRP A 428 -1.33 16.94 7.32
C TRP A 428 -0.14 17.37 8.20
N ASP A 429 -0.16 16.95 9.42
CA ASP A 429 0.84 17.26 10.44
C ASP A 429 2.11 16.40 10.32
N SER A 430 2.28 15.77 9.18
CA SER A 430 3.41 14.91 8.85
C SER A 430 4.21 15.48 7.68
N GLU A 431 5.50 15.15 7.65
CA GLU A 431 6.43 15.65 6.66
C GLU A 431 6.14 15.12 5.26
N TYR A 432 5.93 13.79 5.12
CA TYR A 432 5.77 13.15 3.81
C TYR A 432 4.36 12.60 3.58
N ILE A 433 3.88 12.80 2.37
CA ILE A 433 2.72 12.11 1.82
C ILE A 433 3.16 11.18 0.69
N THR A 434 2.60 9.98 0.61
CA THR A 434 2.88 9.03 -0.47
C THR A 434 1.76 9.04 -1.50
N LEU A 435 2.14 9.10 -2.79
CA LEU A 435 1.23 9.08 -3.94
C LEU A 435 1.43 7.80 -4.75
N ALA A 436 0.31 7.20 -5.16
CA ALA A 436 0.29 6.12 -6.14
C ALA A 436 -0.71 6.42 -7.25
N TYR A 437 -0.35 6.11 -8.50
CA TYR A 437 -1.31 6.17 -9.61
C TYR A 437 -2.35 5.06 -9.43
N GLY A 438 -3.61 5.45 -9.30
CA GLY A 438 -4.72 4.57 -8.97
C GLY A 438 -6.03 5.33 -8.83
N ASP A 439 -7.08 4.59 -8.54
CA ASP A 439 -8.45 5.09 -8.49
C ASP A 439 -9.26 4.57 -7.28
N GLU A 440 -10.59 4.51 -7.41
CA GLU A 440 -11.51 4.07 -6.37
C GLU A 440 -11.24 2.65 -5.83
N GLU A 441 -10.68 1.76 -6.65
CA GLU A 441 -10.35 0.39 -6.20
C GLU A 441 -9.22 0.41 -5.17
N MET A 442 -8.18 1.19 -5.43
CA MET A 442 -7.07 1.39 -4.50
C MET A 442 -7.54 2.07 -3.22
N TYR A 443 -8.31 3.15 -3.36
CA TYR A 443 -8.87 3.90 -2.24
C TYR A 443 -9.76 3.01 -1.34
N GLY A 444 -10.68 2.26 -1.95
CA GLY A 444 -11.55 1.33 -1.24
C GLY A 444 -10.79 0.21 -0.53
N THR A 445 -9.72 -0.30 -1.16
CA THR A 445 -8.84 -1.32 -0.56
C THR A 445 -8.15 -0.80 0.70
N LEU A 446 -7.62 0.42 0.68
CA LEU A 446 -6.96 1.02 1.84
C LEU A 446 -7.94 1.30 2.98
N LYS A 447 -9.19 1.69 2.68
CA LYS A 447 -10.26 1.81 3.70
C LYS A 447 -10.52 0.48 4.40
N GLU A 448 -10.63 -0.60 3.64
CA GLU A 448 -10.82 -1.93 4.21
C GLU A 448 -9.58 -2.42 4.98
N PHE A 449 -8.37 -2.04 4.53
CA PHE A 449 -7.14 -2.31 5.28
C PHE A 449 -7.16 -1.63 6.64
N CYS A 450 -7.50 -0.34 6.71
CA CYS A 450 -7.63 0.39 7.98
C CYS A 450 -8.67 -0.27 8.91
N TYR A 451 -9.80 -0.72 8.36
CA TYR A 451 -10.79 -1.46 9.14
C TYR A 451 -10.24 -2.77 9.71
N LEU A 452 -9.50 -3.54 8.90
CA LEU A 452 -8.95 -4.84 9.32
C LEU A 452 -7.84 -4.71 10.38
N THR A 453 -7.14 -3.56 10.40
CA THR A 453 -5.97 -3.31 11.26
C THR A 453 -6.24 -2.33 12.41
N ASP A 454 -7.50 -1.89 12.62
CA ASP A 454 -7.88 -0.89 13.63
C ASP A 454 -7.16 0.47 13.49
N ILE A 455 -6.66 0.77 12.30
CA ILE A 455 -6.10 2.09 12.01
C ILE A 455 -7.26 3.09 11.88
N LYS A 456 -7.19 4.20 12.60
CA LYS A 456 -8.13 5.30 12.46
C LYS A 456 -7.99 5.92 11.07
N LEU A 457 -9.06 5.91 10.27
CA LEU A 457 -9.06 6.51 8.95
C LEU A 457 -9.47 8.00 9.03
N ILE A 458 -8.69 8.86 8.37
CA ILE A 458 -9.00 10.28 8.14
C ILE A 458 -9.19 10.48 6.65
N GLU A 459 -10.44 10.66 6.24
CA GLU A 459 -10.83 10.91 4.84
C GLU A 459 -11.08 12.40 4.62
N MET A 460 -10.67 12.91 3.44
CA MET A 460 -10.96 14.28 3.00
C MET A 460 -11.49 14.29 1.58
#